data_d4379eadd1d478f07872e62c116d63df
#
_entry.id   d4379eadd1d478f07872e62c116d63df
#
_cell.length_a   1.000
_cell.length_b   1.000
_cell.length_c   1.000
_cell.angle_alpha   90.00
_cell.angle_beta   90.00
_cell.angle_gamma   90.00
#
_symmetry.space_group_name_H-M   'P 1'
#
loop_
_entity.id
_entity.type
_entity.pdbx_description
1 polymer ?
#
loop_
_entity_poly.entity_id
_entity_poly.type
_entity_poly.pdbx_seq_one_letter_code
_entity_poly.pdbx_strand_id
1 'polypeptide(L)'
;MPPYGKAGAVDDLFLDDDKKDEDSLPNKPSMSELNALVKDVVSRSSWWDLYGIDLAIMCANFALLPISYLLIGSDSIPLFVIGYVLFAYIHATFTVKLAHAAVHNALAGSSQVWNRLLTVFFIEIWGGFTGEASHEIHVQLHHPYTNVIGLGDSSSWRVPFLDRNTYLFFAPLFLPLFNTPIGVHLLAGRWWSIARLLCITSAGYIAHFCMFRYVCGLSLLGTILCMFTVRSVFAIPYIHVNIFQHIGLPMYDVKKRPKRLYQLASAALNLPRNPLLDYSFGHSIISCHVEHHLFPRLSDNMCLKIKPVVSSYLKNNGLPYNEATYLGQLSKFYKEYDELMVKAPPITELVGIQ
;
A
#
# COMPACT_ATOMS: atom_id res chain seq x y z
N MET A 1 -1.45 -20.71 -24.89
CA MET A 1 -2.11 -20.30 -23.64
C MET A 1 -3.45 -21.03 -23.57
N PRO A 2 -3.73 -21.86 -22.57
CA PRO A 2 -5.05 -22.48 -22.43
C PRO A 2 -6.09 -21.39 -22.14
N PRO A 3 -7.33 -21.54 -22.62
CA PRO A 3 -8.40 -20.59 -22.33
C PRO A 3 -8.69 -20.65 -20.83
N TYR A 4 -8.50 -19.53 -20.13
CA TYR A 4 -8.88 -19.37 -18.76
C TYR A 4 -10.38 -19.68 -18.62
N GLY A 5 -10.71 -20.75 -17.91
CA GLY A 5 -12.08 -21.03 -17.51
C GLY A 5 -12.57 -19.91 -16.59
N LYS A 6 -13.52 -19.09 -17.10
CA LYS A 6 -14.00 -17.86 -16.44
C LYS A 6 -14.55 -18.06 -15.02
N ALA A 7 -15.00 -19.25 -14.65
CA ALA A 7 -15.62 -19.50 -13.34
C ALA A 7 -14.60 -19.68 -12.19
N GLY A 8 -13.54 -20.46 -12.39
CA GLY A 8 -12.55 -20.70 -11.33
C GLY A 8 -11.67 -19.47 -11.01
N ALA A 9 -11.35 -18.63 -12.00
CA ALA A 9 -10.51 -17.44 -11.80
C ALA A 9 -11.19 -16.33 -10.99
N VAL A 10 -12.52 -16.29 -10.97
CA VAL A 10 -13.28 -15.28 -10.19
C VAL A 10 -13.34 -15.69 -8.72
N ASP A 11 -13.52 -16.97 -8.42
CA ASP A 11 -13.62 -17.45 -7.02
C ASP A 11 -12.30 -17.29 -6.25
N ASP A 12 -11.15 -17.40 -6.92
CA ASP A 12 -9.83 -17.20 -6.30
C ASP A 12 -9.58 -15.75 -5.82
N LEU A 13 -10.38 -14.79 -6.28
CA LEU A 13 -10.26 -13.38 -5.88
C LEU A 13 -10.96 -13.09 -4.54
N PHE A 14 -11.78 -14.02 -4.03
CA PHE A 14 -12.51 -13.87 -2.78
C PHE A 14 -11.92 -14.78 -1.70
N LEU A 15 -11.83 -14.29 -0.47
CA LEU A 15 -11.29 -15.07 0.65
C LEU A 15 -12.33 -16.06 1.15
N ASP A 16 -11.91 -17.30 1.40
CA ASP A 16 -12.78 -18.39 1.92
C ASP A 16 -13.25 -18.19 3.38
N ASP A 17 -12.67 -17.22 4.10
CA ASP A 17 -13.01 -16.94 5.51
C ASP A 17 -14.46 -16.49 5.75
N ASP A 18 -15.19 -16.16 4.70
CA ASP A 18 -16.57 -15.69 4.77
C ASP A 18 -17.57 -16.79 5.16
N LYS A 19 -17.18 -18.07 5.10
CA LYS A 19 -18.05 -19.21 5.46
C LYS A 19 -18.34 -19.32 6.96
N LYS A 20 -17.59 -18.63 7.82
CA LYS A 20 -17.79 -18.67 9.27
C LYS A 20 -18.78 -17.62 9.80
N ASP A 21 -19.21 -16.67 8.98
CA ASP A 21 -20.15 -15.61 9.36
C ASP A 21 -21.62 -15.98 9.05
N GLU A 22 -21.94 -17.26 8.84
CA GLU A 22 -23.28 -17.74 8.41
C GLU A 22 -24.41 -17.64 9.44
N ASP A 23 -24.21 -17.09 10.63
CA ASP A 23 -25.31 -16.70 11.53
C ASP A 23 -26.00 -15.39 11.08
N SER A 24 -26.45 -15.34 9.82
CA SER A 24 -27.24 -14.23 9.31
C SER A 24 -28.69 -14.41 9.71
N LEU A 25 -29.14 -13.63 10.69
CA LEU A 25 -30.56 -13.34 10.83
C LEU A 25 -31.07 -12.77 9.48
N PRO A 26 -32.20 -13.24 8.97
CA PRO A 26 -32.79 -12.70 7.75
C PRO A 26 -32.96 -11.18 7.90
N ASN A 27 -32.49 -10.42 6.89
CA ASN A 27 -32.49 -8.95 6.80
C ASN A 27 -31.32 -8.20 7.52
N LYS A 28 -30.20 -8.84 7.87
CA LYS A 28 -29.00 -8.10 8.28
C LYS A 28 -27.95 -8.09 7.16
N PRO A 29 -27.25 -6.95 6.94
CA PRO A 29 -26.20 -6.87 5.93
C PRO A 29 -25.11 -7.90 6.22
N SER A 30 -24.68 -8.61 5.17
CA SER A 30 -23.69 -9.67 5.28
C SER A 30 -22.57 -9.52 4.25
N MET A 31 -21.40 -10.06 4.58
CA MET A 31 -20.28 -10.10 3.62
C MET A 31 -20.64 -10.98 2.41
N SER A 32 -21.40 -12.04 2.61
CA SER A 32 -21.86 -12.94 1.54
C SER A 32 -22.70 -12.20 0.48
N GLU A 33 -23.63 -11.33 0.91
CA GLU A 33 -24.45 -10.52 0.00
C GLU A 33 -23.60 -9.52 -0.77
N LEU A 34 -22.70 -8.80 -0.08
CA LEU A 34 -21.78 -7.88 -0.73
C LEU A 34 -20.84 -8.59 -1.72
N ASN A 35 -20.33 -9.77 -1.36
CA ASN A 35 -19.53 -10.62 -2.24
C ASN A 35 -20.31 -10.98 -3.52
N ALA A 36 -21.59 -11.34 -3.43
CA ALA A 36 -22.41 -11.67 -4.60
C ALA A 36 -22.54 -10.46 -5.56
N LEU A 37 -22.77 -9.26 -5.02
CA LEU A 37 -22.86 -8.03 -5.81
C LEU A 37 -21.52 -7.69 -6.49
N VAL A 38 -20.40 -7.80 -5.77
CA VAL A 38 -19.08 -7.54 -6.32
C VAL A 38 -18.67 -8.60 -7.35
N LYS A 39 -18.98 -9.90 -7.11
CA LYS A 39 -18.76 -10.97 -8.08
C LYS A 39 -19.50 -10.72 -9.40
N ASP A 40 -20.69 -10.17 -9.36
CA ASP A 40 -21.42 -9.79 -10.57
C ASP A 40 -20.67 -8.72 -11.38
N VAL A 41 -20.15 -7.68 -10.72
CA VAL A 41 -19.31 -6.66 -11.39
C VAL A 41 -18.04 -7.28 -11.97
N VAL A 42 -17.33 -8.12 -11.20
CA VAL A 42 -16.10 -8.79 -11.64
C VAL A 42 -16.36 -9.71 -12.84
N SER A 43 -17.44 -10.50 -12.80
CA SER A 43 -17.78 -11.45 -13.88
C SER A 43 -18.11 -10.77 -15.22
N ARG A 44 -18.64 -9.56 -15.17
CA ARG A 44 -18.93 -8.72 -16.36
C ARG A 44 -17.74 -7.89 -16.81
N SER A 45 -16.65 -7.87 -16.05
CA SER A 45 -15.46 -7.09 -16.38
C SER A 45 -14.60 -7.80 -17.42
N SER A 46 -13.97 -7.03 -18.30
CA SER A 46 -13.04 -7.54 -19.29
C SER A 46 -11.71 -7.89 -18.64
N TRP A 47 -10.87 -8.69 -19.32
CA TRP A 47 -9.49 -8.91 -18.90
C TRP A 47 -8.72 -7.59 -18.76
N TRP A 48 -9.04 -6.62 -19.62
CA TRP A 48 -8.43 -5.29 -19.57
C TRP A 48 -8.77 -4.56 -18.27
N ASP A 49 -10.01 -4.63 -17.82
CA ASP A 49 -10.43 -4.05 -16.54
C ASP A 49 -9.77 -4.76 -15.34
N LEU A 50 -9.66 -6.08 -15.42
CA LEU A 50 -9.14 -6.90 -14.32
C LEU A 50 -7.62 -6.74 -14.13
N TYR A 51 -6.86 -6.65 -15.23
CA TYR A 51 -5.40 -6.69 -15.21
C TYR A 51 -4.74 -5.72 -16.18
N GLY A 52 -5.33 -5.50 -17.36
CA GLY A 52 -4.69 -4.81 -18.48
C GLY A 52 -4.31 -3.38 -18.15
N ILE A 53 -5.16 -2.63 -17.45
CA ILE A 53 -4.90 -1.24 -17.06
C ILE A 53 -3.70 -1.15 -16.12
N ASP A 54 -3.64 -1.97 -15.08
CA ASP A 54 -2.52 -1.94 -14.11
C ASP A 54 -1.21 -2.43 -14.75
N LEU A 55 -1.28 -3.42 -15.64
CA LEU A 55 -0.13 -3.85 -16.43
C LEU A 55 0.33 -2.78 -17.42
N ALA A 56 -0.58 -2.05 -18.05
CA ALA A 56 -0.24 -0.95 -18.94
C ALA A 56 0.46 0.20 -18.18
N ILE A 57 -0.01 0.52 -16.96
CA ILE A 57 0.66 1.49 -16.09
C ILE A 57 2.07 1.00 -15.74
N MET A 58 2.22 -0.27 -15.41
CA MET A 58 3.53 -0.86 -15.15
C MET A 58 4.46 -0.74 -16.37
N CYS A 59 4.00 -1.14 -17.55
CA CYS A 59 4.78 -1.05 -18.79
C CYS A 59 5.14 0.39 -19.16
N ALA A 60 4.21 1.34 -18.98
CA ALA A 60 4.47 2.76 -19.22
C ALA A 60 5.57 3.29 -18.30
N ASN A 61 5.57 2.93 -17.02
CA ASN A 61 6.63 3.32 -16.08
C ASN A 61 7.98 2.70 -16.44
N PHE A 62 8.02 1.44 -16.89
CA PHE A 62 9.26 0.84 -17.43
C PHE A 62 9.75 1.56 -18.68
N ALA A 63 8.87 2.00 -19.56
CA ALA A 63 9.24 2.77 -20.76
C ALA A 63 9.74 4.19 -20.45
N LEU A 64 9.17 4.82 -19.41
CA LEU A 64 9.57 6.16 -18.96
C LEU A 64 10.88 6.15 -18.15
N LEU A 65 11.26 5.02 -17.58
CA LEU A 65 12.44 4.91 -16.74
C LEU A 65 13.76 5.31 -17.45
N PRO A 66 14.10 4.77 -18.64
CA PRO A 66 15.30 5.20 -19.37
C PRO A 66 15.26 6.70 -19.75
N ILE A 67 14.07 7.21 -20.06
CA ILE A 67 13.89 8.65 -20.35
C ILE A 67 14.24 9.48 -19.12
N SER A 68 13.80 9.07 -17.92
CA SER A 68 14.13 9.78 -16.68
C SER A 68 15.64 9.82 -16.42
N TYR A 69 16.36 8.72 -16.65
CA TYR A 69 17.83 8.70 -16.52
C TYR A 69 18.52 9.62 -17.52
N LEU A 70 18.08 9.62 -18.79
CA LEU A 70 18.65 10.52 -19.82
C LEU A 70 18.43 11.99 -19.45
N LEU A 71 17.26 12.34 -18.95
CA LEU A 71 16.95 13.71 -18.51
C LEU A 71 17.77 14.12 -17.28
N ILE A 72 17.98 13.22 -16.30
CA ILE A 72 18.84 13.45 -15.14
C ILE A 72 20.30 13.68 -15.55
N GLY A 73 20.76 13.02 -16.62
CA GLY A 73 22.09 13.20 -17.18
C GLY A 73 22.27 14.49 -18.02
N SER A 74 21.23 15.32 -18.16
CA SER A 74 21.31 16.56 -18.96
C SER A 74 22.01 17.69 -18.23
N ASP A 75 22.81 18.47 -18.96
CA ASP A 75 23.40 19.71 -18.47
C ASP A 75 22.36 20.84 -18.27
N SER A 76 21.17 20.69 -18.82
CA SER A 76 20.03 21.62 -18.66
C SER A 76 19.35 21.44 -17.32
N ILE A 77 19.37 22.42 -16.44
CA ILE A 77 18.70 22.39 -15.13
C ILE A 77 17.19 22.04 -15.26
N PRO A 78 16.41 22.66 -16.18
CA PRO A 78 15.00 22.27 -16.35
C PRO A 78 14.82 20.79 -16.73
N LEU A 79 15.64 20.25 -17.63
CA LEU A 79 15.57 18.85 -18.03
C LEU A 79 15.97 17.92 -16.88
N PHE A 80 17.02 18.27 -16.13
CA PHE A 80 17.41 17.56 -14.91
C PHE A 80 16.23 17.48 -13.91
N VAL A 81 15.58 18.61 -13.62
CA VAL A 81 14.45 18.67 -12.68
C VAL A 81 13.28 17.83 -13.18
N ILE A 82 12.96 17.89 -14.47
CA ILE A 82 11.90 17.05 -15.07
C ILE A 82 12.25 15.56 -14.90
N GLY A 83 13.48 15.17 -15.24
CA GLY A 83 13.95 13.79 -15.10
C GLY A 83 13.93 13.32 -13.65
N TYR A 84 14.35 14.17 -12.72
CA TYR A 84 14.34 13.90 -11.28
C TYR A 84 12.91 13.67 -10.74
N VAL A 85 11.96 14.53 -11.07
CA VAL A 85 10.56 14.38 -10.66
C VAL A 85 9.92 13.17 -11.31
N LEU A 86 10.21 12.93 -12.60
CA LEU A 86 9.73 11.75 -13.33
C LEU A 86 10.26 10.45 -12.68
N PHE A 87 11.55 10.40 -12.36
CA PHE A 87 12.13 9.25 -11.67
C PHE A 87 11.47 9.03 -10.29
N ALA A 88 11.28 10.10 -9.53
CA ALA A 88 10.62 10.01 -8.22
C ALA A 88 9.19 9.47 -8.34
N TYR A 89 8.45 9.90 -9.37
CA TYR A 89 7.11 9.37 -9.68
C TYR A 89 7.16 7.87 -10.03
N ILE A 90 8.08 7.45 -10.91
CA ILE A 90 8.27 6.05 -11.28
C ILE A 90 8.65 5.22 -10.05
N HIS A 91 9.57 5.73 -9.22
CA HIS A 91 9.97 5.06 -7.99
C HIS A 91 8.77 4.85 -7.04
N ALA A 92 7.95 5.88 -6.84
CA ALA A 92 6.75 5.78 -6.02
C ALA A 92 5.74 4.76 -6.60
N THR A 93 5.53 4.78 -7.93
CA THR A 93 4.66 3.80 -8.61
C THR A 93 5.17 2.37 -8.41
N PHE A 94 6.46 2.13 -8.54
CA PHE A 94 7.05 0.80 -8.36
C PHE A 94 6.97 0.32 -6.91
N THR A 95 7.36 1.18 -5.96
CA THR A 95 7.53 0.77 -4.55
C THR A 95 6.26 0.87 -3.72
N VAL A 96 5.22 1.54 -4.22
CA VAL A 96 3.94 1.64 -3.53
C VAL A 96 2.86 0.93 -4.33
N LYS A 97 2.40 1.46 -5.47
CA LYS A 97 1.28 0.91 -6.24
C LYS A 97 1.53 -0.54 -6.68
N LEU A 98 2.61 -0.78 -7.42
CA LEU A 98 2.88 -2.10 -8.01
C LEU A 98 3.37 -3.10 -6.97
N ALA A 99 4.15 -2.64 -5.99
CA ALA A 99 4.57 -3.44 -4.85
C ALA A 99 3.37 -3.94 -4.04
N HIS A 100 2.44 -3.06 -3.71
CA HIS A 100 1.21 -3.35 -2.98
C HIS A 100 0.33 -4.36 -3.74
N ALA A 101 0.09 -4.13 -5.03
CA ALA A 101 -0.69 -5.05 -5.87
C ALA A 101 -0.01 -6.43 -5.98
N ALA A 102 1.33 -6.49 -6.09
CA ALA A 102 2.07 -7.75 -6.15
C ALA A 102 1.99 -8.55 -4.84
N VAL A 103 2.12 -7.89 -3.69
CA VAL A 103 2.00 -8.53 -2.35
C VAL A 103 0.61 -9.13 -2.14
N HIS A 104 -0.43 -8.47 -2.65
CA HIS A 104 -1.81 -8.97 -2.60
C HIS A 104 -2.15 -10.01 -3.66
N ASN A 105 -1.19 -10.42 -4.49
CA ASN A 105 -1.41 -11.28 -5.66
C ASN A 105 -2.45 -10.72 -6.66
N ALA A 106 -2.55 -9.41 -6.74
CA ALA A 106 -3.52 -8.69 -7.57
C ALA A 106 -2.95 -8.17 -8.90
N LEU A 107 -1.61 -8.23 -9.12
CA LEU A 107 -0.94 -7.67 -10.30
C LEU A 107 -0.84 -8.67 -11.46
N ALA A 108 -0.41 -9.88 -11.19
CA ALA A 108 -0.19 -10.94 -12.21
C ALA A 108 -1.27 -12.04 -12.17
N GLY A 109 -2.50 -11.68 -11.81
CA GLY A 109 -3.62 -12.62 -11.69
C GLY A 109 -3.33 -13.75 -10.69
N SER A 110 -3.79 -14.97 -11.00
CA SER A 110 -3.62 -16.15 -10.13
C SER A 110 -2.19 -16.70 -10.07
N SER A 111 -1.24 -16.15 -10.81
CA SER A 111 0.13 -16.65 -10.82
C SER A 111 0.92 -16.21 -9.58
N GLN A 112 0.97 -17.05 -8.57
CA GLN A 112 1.75 -16.82 -7.35
C GLN A 112 3.25 -16.62 -7.64
N VAL A 113 3.79 -17.35 -8.61
CA VAL A 113 5.21 -17.23 -8.98
C VAL A 113 5.52 -15.84 -9.53
N TRP A 114 4.72 -15.35 -10.46
CA TRP A 114 4.93 -14.01 -11.02
C TRP A 114 4.70 -12.92 -9.99
N ASN A 115 3.65 -13.00 -9.18
CA ASN A 115 3.44 -12.01 -8.11
C ASN A 115 4.60 -12.01 -7.11
N ARG A 116 5.16 -13.18 -6.75
CA ARG A 116 6.33 -13.26 -5.87
C ARG A 116 7.59 -12.63 -6.50
N LEU A 117 7.85 -12.88 -7.79
CA LEU A 117 8.97 -12.27 -8.50
C LEU A 117 8.82 -10.74 -8.59
N LEU A 118 7.61 -10.25 -8.86
CA LEU A 118 7.30 -8.83 -8.89
C LEU A 118 7.41 -8.19 -7.49
N THR A 119 7.01 -8.91 -6.43
CA THR A 119 7.21 -8.47 -5.05
C THR A 119 8.70 -8.29 -4.74
N VAL A 120 9.55 -9.27 -5.09
CA VAL A 120 11.01 -9.15 -4.92
C VAL A 120 11.54 -7.95 -5.72
N PHE A 121 11.09 -7.79 -6.96
CA PHE A 121 11.55 -6.69 -7.81
C PHE A 121 11.16 -5.33 -7.23
N PHE A 122 9.88 -5.10 -6.92
CA PHE A 122 9.38 -3.79 -6.51
C PHE A 122 9.71 -3.45 -5.06
N ILE A 123 9.63 -4.41 -4.14
CA ILE A 123 9.88 -4.17 -2.71
C ILE A 123 11.36 -4.27 -2.37
N GLU A 124 12.04 -5.35 -2.82
CA GLU A 124 13.41 -5.59 -2.34
C GLU A 124 14.46 -4.87 -3.20
N ILE A 125 14.40 -4.98 -4.54
CA ILE A 125 15.36 -4.33 -5.43
C ILE A 125 15.13 -2.81 -5.48
N TRP A 126 13.89 -2.38 -5.67
CA TRP A 126 13.57 -0.94 -5.80
C TRP A 126 13.31 -0.26 -4.48
N GLY A 127 12.55 -0.86 -3.60
CA GLY A 127 12.14 -0.28 -2.32
C GLY A 127 13.17 -0.42 -1.21
N GLY A 128 14.10 -1.40 -1.32
CA GLY A 128 15.07 -1.68 -0.25
C GLY A 128 14.42 -2.18 1.05
N PHE A 129 13.24 -2.82 0.96
CA PHE A 129 12.50 -3.37 2.08
C PHE A 129 12.27 -4.88 1.88
N THR A 130 11.70 -5.58 2.84
CA THR A 130 11.50 -7.03 2.77
C THR A 130 10.10 -7.40 2.26
N GLY A 131 10.02 -8.18 1.18
CA GLY A 131 8.76 -8.72 0.67
C GLY A 131 8.12 -9.74 1.61
N GLU A 132 8.93 -10.50 2.34
CA GLU A 132 8.47 -11.49 3.34
C GLU A 132 7.72 -10.81 4.49
N ALA A 133 8.33 -9.82 5.15
CA ALA A 133 7.68 -9.09 6.23
C ALA A 133 6.50 -8.24 5.73
N SER A 134 6.57 -7.69 4.50
CA SER A 134 5.43 -7.00 3.89
C SER A 134 4.22 -7.91 3.75
N HIS A 135 4.41 -9.15 3.31
CA HIS A 135 3.31 -10.10 3.20
C HIS A 135 2.76 -10.50 4.57
N GLU A 136 3.62 -10.82 5.54
CA GLU A 136 3.21 -11.20 6.89
C GLU A 136 2.44 -10.07 7.59
N ILE A 137 3.00 -8.87 7.62
CA ILE A 137 2.43 -7.75 8.39
C ILE A 137 1.21 -7.17 7.67
N HIS A 138 1.30 -6.95 6.36
CA HIS A 138 0.25 -6.25 5.64
C HIS A 138 -0.90 -7.18 5.23
N VAL A 139 -0.60 -8.34 4.64
CA VAL A 139 -1.63 -9.24 4.10
C VAL A 139 -2.20 -10.18 5.16
N GLN A 140 -1.33 -10.76 6.02
CA GLN A 140 -1.77 -11.78 6.98
C GLN A 140 -2.23 -11.20 8.32
N LEU A 141 -1.74 -10.01 8.72
CA LEU A 141 -2.13 -9.37 9.97
C LEU A 141 -3.03 -8.16 9.75
N HIS A 142 -2.57 -7.15 9.01
CA HIS A 142 -3.28 -5.88 8.90
C HIS A 142 -4.67 -6.05 8.24
N HIS A 143 -4.78 -6.71 7.09
CA HIS A 143 -6.07 -6.86 6.42
C HIS A 143 -7.13 -7.67 7.20
N PRO A 144 -6.83 -8.86 7.75
CA PRO A 144 -7.82 -9.61 8.53
C PRO A 144 -8.15 -8.98 9.87
N TYR A 145 -7.22 -8.21 10.44
CA TYR A 145 -7.32 -7.65 11.79
C TYR A 145 -7.17 -6.12 11.80
N THR A 146 -7.65 -5.46 10.76
CA THR A 146 -7.57 -3.98 10.65
C THR A 146 -8.13 -3.33 11.91
N ASN A 147 -7.33 -2.49 12.57
CA ASN A 147 -7.62 -1.81 13.83
C ASN A 147 -8.00 -2.76 14.99
N VAL A 148 -7.59 -4.01 14.96
CA VAL A 148 -7.65 -4.91 16.11
C VAL A 148 -6.39 -4.76 16.93
N ILE A 149 -6.53 -4.34 18.18
CA ILE A 149 -5.43 -4.00 19.09
C ILE A 149 -4.46 -5.17 19.25
N GLY A 150 -3.17 -4.91 19.08
CA GLY A 150 -2.09 -5.90 19.23
C GLY A 150 -1.95 -6.89 18.06
N LEU A 151 -2.76 -6.76 17.00
CA LEU A 151 -2.65 -7.59 15.78
C LEU A 151 -2.42 -6.73 14.55
N GLY A 152 -3.48 -6.25 13.90
CA GLY A 152 -3.42 -5.51 12.63
C GLY A 152 -3.69 -4.01 12.77
N ASP A 153 -3.56 -3.45 13.96
CA ASP A 153 -3.72 -2.01 14.15
C ASP A 153 -2.54 -1.21 13.58
N SER A 154 -2.79 0.05 13.30
CA SER A 154 -1.80 0.95 12.70
C SER A 154 -0.90 1.65 13.73
N SER A 155 -0.79 1.14 14.96
CA SER A 155 0.05 1.74 16.02
C SER A 155 1.53 1.75 15.67
N SER A 156 1.99 0.87 14.76
CA SER A 156 3.36 0.85 14.26
C SER A 156 3.78 2.17 13.59
N TRP A 157 2.82 2.96 13.12
CA TRP A 157 3.08 4.29 12.56
C TRP A 157 3.20 5.38 13.62
N ARG A 158 2.88 5.08 14.89
CA ARG A 158 2.95 6.03 15.99
C ARG A 158 4.37 6.09 16.54
N VAL A 159 4.96 7.29 16.54
CA VAL A 159 6.31 7.55 17.05
C VAL A 159 6.23 8.65 18.11
N PRO A 160 5.84 8.30 19.35
CA PRO A 160 5.41 9.26 20.37
C PRO A 160 6.49 10.22 20.86
N PHE A 161 7.77 9.98 20.55
CA PHE A 161 8.88 10.85 20.92
C PHE A 161 9.20 11.93 19.87
N LEU A 162 8.53 11.93 18.73
CA LEU A 162 8.68 12.97 17.71
C LEU A 162 7.60 14.05 17.88
N ASP A 163 7.99 15.30 17.72
CA ASP A 163 7.02 16.40 17.64
C ASP A 163 6.28 16.37 16.29
N ARG A 164 5.12 17.04 16.24
CA ARG A 164 4.22 17.03 15.09
C ARG A 164 4.86 17.45 13.76
N ASN A 165 5.72 18.48 13.79
CA ASN A 165 6.35 18.99 12.58
C ASN A 165 7.41 18.00 12.07
N THR A 166 8.21 17.50 12.99
CA THR A 166 9.22 16.47 12.68
C THR A 166 8.55 15.23 12.12
N TYR A 167 7.53 14.71 12.79
CA TYR A 167 6.84 13.51 12.36
C TYR A 167 6.16 13.66 10.99
N LEU A 168 5.38 14.73 10.80
CA LEU A 168 4.58 14.88 9.57
C LEU A 168 5.42 15.33 8.36
N PHE A 169 6.49 16.11 8.54
CA PHE A 169 7.15 16.77 7.42
C PHE A 169 8.63 16.44 7.26
N PHE A 170 9.36 16.14 8.35
CA PHE A 170 10.81 15.91 8.26
C PHE A 170 11.17 14.42 8.31
N ALA A 171 10.67 13.66 9.27
CA ALA A 171 10.99 12.25 9.41
C ALA A 171 10.69 11.41 8.14
N PRO A 172 9.60 11.65 7.39
CA PRO A 172 9.34 10.93 6.15
C PRO A 172 10.45 11.04 5.12
N LEU A 173 11.15 12.18 5.05
CA LEU A 173 12.23 12.39 4.09
C LEU A 173 13.41 11.44 4.29
N PHE A 174 13.58 10.91 5.49
CA PHE A 174 14.63 9.96 5.84
C PHE A 174 14.21 8.50 5.69
N LEU A 175 12.93 8.24 5.36
CA LEU A 175 12.41 6.88 5.21
C LEU A 175 13.27 5.99 4.28
N PRO A 176 13.80 6.48 3.13
CA PRO A 176 14.65 5.66 2.28
C PRO A 176 15.94 5.15 2.94
N LEU A 177 16.42 5.82 4.00
CA LEU A 177 17.57 5.38 4.77
C LEU A 177 17.22 4.28 5.77
N PHE A 178 15.96 4.25 6.23
CA PHE A 178 15.50 3.33 7.27
C PHE A 178 14.83 2.07 6.73
N ASN A 179 14.43 2.02 5.45
CA ASN A 179 13.73 0.87 4.87
C ASN A 179 14.48 -0.45 5.08
N THR A 180 15.75 -0.53 4.69
CA THR A 180 16.54 -1.77 4.85
C THR A 180 16.82 -2.10 6.32
N PRO A 181 17.27 -1.17 7.18
CA PRO A 181 17.39 -1.40 8.62
C PRO A 181 16.10 -1.91 9.29
N ILE A 182 14.95 -1.32 8.97
CA ILE A 182 13.66 -1.79 9.49
C ILE A 182 13.34 -3.19 8.97
N GLY A 183 13.58 -3.46 7.68
CA GLY A 183 13.40 -4.79 7.10
C GLY A 183 14.26 -5.86 7.78
N VAL A 184 15.53 -5.56 8.10
CA VAL A 184 16.41 -6.44 8.85
C VAL A 184 15.89 -6.67 10.28
N HIS A 185 15.42 -5.62 10.96
CA HIS A 185 14.84 -5.73 12.29
C HIS A 185 13.60 -6.64 12.30
N LEU A 186 12.69 -6.49 11.34
CA LEU A 186 11.49 -7.32 11.23
C LEU A 186 11.79 -8.79 10.92
N LEU A 187 12.94 -9.07 10.31
CA LEU A 187 13.41 -10.43 10.04
C LEU A 187 14.31 -10.98 11.18
N ALA A 188 14.36 -10.35 12.36
CA ALA A 188 15.22 -10.78 13.45
C ALA A 188 15.04 -12.27 13.77
N GLY A 189 16.15 -13.00 13.91
CA GLY A 189 16.16 -14.46 14.10
C GLY A 189 16.09 -15.29 12.80
N ARG A 190 15.73 -14.70 11.66
CA ARG A 190 15.65 -15.37 10.33
C ARG A 190 16.87 -15.06 9.47
N TRP A 191 18.05 -15.60 9.86
CA TRP A 191 19.35 -15.24 9.29
C TRP A 191 19.44 -15.40 7.77
N TRP A 192 18.84 -16.45 7.21
CA TRP A 192 18.82 -16.67 5.76
C TRP A 192 17.97 -15.64 5.02
N SER A 193 16.84 -15.24 5.58
CA SER A 193 16.00 -14.18 5.04
C SER A 193 16.73 -12.83 5.09
N ILE A 194 17.46 -12.55 6.17
CA ILE A 194 18.30 -11.35 6.30
C ILE A 194 19.41 -11.35 5.26
N ALA A 195 20.19 -12.44 5.15
CA ALA A 195 21.27 -12.55 4.18
C ALA A 195 20.75 -12.37 2.74
N ARG A 196 19.64 -13.03 2.41
CA ARG A 196 18.97 -12.89 1.10
C ARG A 196 18.53 -11.44 0.86
N LEU A 197 17.87 -10.81 1.84
CA LEU A 197 17.44 -9.40 1.73
C LEU A 197 18.63 -8.49 1.46
N LEU A 198 19.70 -8.59 2.24
CA LEU A 198 20.90 -7.77 2.08
C LEU A 198 21.57 -7.97 0.71
N CYS A 199 21.63 -9.20 0.20
CA CYS A 199 22.15 -9.46 -1.14
C CYS A 199 21.30 -8.79 -2.24
N ILE A 200 19.98 -8.94 -2.17
CA ILE A 200 19.07 -8.43 -3.20
C ILE A 200 19.01 -6.89 -3.15
N THR A 201 18.86 -6.30 -1.98
CA THR A 201 18.82 -4.84 -1.82
C THR A 201 20.15 -4.20 -2.20
N SER A 202 21.28 -4.81 -1.84
CA SER A 202 22.60 -4.33 -2.28
C SER A 202 22.74 -4.35 -3.80
N ALA A 203 22.29 -5.41 -4.47
CA ALA A 203 22.29 -5.45 -5.92
C ALA A 203 21.43 -4.32 -6.54
N GLY A 204 20.27 -4.04 -5.96
CA GLY A 204 19.42 -2.91 -6.34
C GLY A 204 20.10 -1.55 -6.16
N TYR A 205 20.72 -1.32 -5.00
CA TYR A 205 21.48 -0.07 -4.74
C TYR A 205 22.68 0.07 -5.69
N ILE A 206 23.43 -1.01 -5.94
CA ILE A 206 24.56 -0.99 -6.89
C ILE A 206 24.07 -0.67 -8.31
N ALA A 207 22.97 -1.29 -8.75
CA ALA A 207 22.39 -0.98 -10.06
C ALA A 207 22.00 0.49 -10.19
N HIS A 208 21.28 1.05 -9.20
CA HIS A 208 20.95 2.47 -9.18
C HIS A 208 22.19 3.39 -9.15
N PHE A 209 23.19 3.02 -8.33
CA PHE A 209 24.46 3.74 -8.29
C PHE A 209 25.12 3.76 -9.67
N CYS A 210 25.22 2.61 -10.34
CA CYS A 210 25.80 2.52 -11.68
C CYS A 210 25.03 3.36 -12.70
N MET A 211 23.70 3.35 -12.64
CA MET A 211 22.87 4.16 -13.55
C MET A 211 23.10 5.65 -13.33
N PHE A 212 23.04 6.16 -12.10
CA PHE A 212 23.27 7.58 -11.82
C PHE A 212 24.72 8.00 -12.09
N ARG A 213 25.69 7.14 -11.74
CA ARG A 213 27.12 7.47 -11.88
C ARG A 213 27.61 7.43 -13.33
N TYR A 214 27.25 6.36 -14.07
CA TYR A 214 27.86 6.08 -15.38
C TYR A 214 26.92 6.40 -16.54
N VAL A 215 25.60 6.27 -16.38
CA VAL A 215 24.64 6.61 -17.44
C VAL A 215 24.26 8.09 -17.37
N CYS A 216 23.93 8.61 -16.16
CA CYS A 216 23.61 10.03 -15.98
C CYS A 216 24.87 10.91 -15.85
N GLY A 217 26.08 10.35 -15.67
CA GLY A 217 27.32 11.11 -15.57
C GLY A 217 27.48 11.95 -14.30
N LEU A 218 26.68 11.68 -13.24
CA LEU A 218 26.75 12.47 -12.02
C LEU A 218 28.08 12.28 -11.27
N SER A 219 28.54 13.30 -10.55
CA SER A 219 29.66 13.17 -9.61
C SER A 219 29.34 12.11 -8.53
N LEU A 220 30.37 11.62 -7.82
CA LEU A 220 30.15 10.64 -6.73
C LEU A 220 29.16 11.17 -5.68
N LEU A 221 29.36 12.41 -5.21
CA LEU A 221 28.45 13.04 -4.26
C LEU A 221 27.05 13.24 -4.85
N GLY A 222 26.96 13.72 -6.10
CA GLY A 222 25.69 13.88 -6.81
C GLY A 222 24.93 12.57 -6.97
N THR A 223 25.63 11.46 -7.26
CA THR A 223 25.05 10.12 -7.34
C THR A 223 24.42 9.70 -6.00
N ILE A 224 25.20 9.81 -4.91
CA ILE A 224 24.72 9.42 -3.56
C ILE A 224 23.52 10.28 -3.15
N LEU A 225 23.63 11.60 -3.30
CA LEU A 225 22.54 12.51 -2.97
C LEU A 225 21.29 12.21 -3.81
N CYS A 226 21.43 12.06 -5.12
CA CYS A 226 20.32 11.77 -6.02
C CYS A 226 19.64 10.44 -5.65
N MET A 227 20.39 9.38 -5.38
CA MET A 227 19.84 8.06 -5.00
C MET A 227 18.90 8.13 -3.80
N PHE A 228 19.19 8.96 -2.81
CA PHE A 228 18.35 9.06 -1.62
C PHE A 228 17.25 10.11 -1.77
N THR A 229 17.59 11.29 -2.28
CA THR A 229 16.63 12.40 -2.33
C THR A 229 15.50 12.18 -3.32
N VAL A 230 15.74 11.51 -4.46
CA VAL A 230 14.65 11.20 -5.39
C VAL A 230 13.60 10.23 -4.78
N ARG A 231 14.04 9.34 -3.89
CA ARG A 231 13.16 8.42 -3.16
C ARG A 231 12.35 9.12 -2.07
N SER A 232 12.80 10.29 -1.61
CA SER A 232 12.14 11.07 -0.56
C SER A 232 11.04 12.00 -1.09
N VAL A 233 10.97 12.27 -2.40
CA VAL A 233 10.02 13.23 -3.00
C VAL A 233 8.57 12.90 -2.64
N PHE A 234 8.18 11.62 -2.69
CA PHE A 234 6.83 11.17 -2.37
C PHE A 234 6.69 10.61 -0.93
N ALA A 235 7.72 10.69 -0.10
CA ALA A 235 7.72 10.10 1.23
C ALA A 235 6.73 10.82 2.19
N ILE A 236 6.61 12.14 2.10
CA ILE A 236 5.66 12.90 2.93
C ILE A 236 4.21 12.46 2.64
N PRO A 237 3.68 12.57 1.41
CA PRO A 237 2.32 12.13 1.13
C PRO A 237 2.15 10.62 1.37
N TYR A 238 3.18 9.79 1.21
CA TYR A 238 3.11 8.37 1.52
C TYR A 238 2.84 8.10 3.00
N ILE A 239 3.58 8.72 3.91
CA ILE A 239 3.33 8.60 5.36
C ILE A 239 1.96 9.16 5.72
N HIS A 240 1.60 10.33 5.18
CA HIS A 240 0.30 10.93 5.45
C HIS A 240 -0.86 10.00 5.10
N VAL A 241 -0.87 9.40 3.91
CA VAL A 241 -1.99 8.52 3.53
C VAL A 241 -2.06 7.27 4.41
N ASN A 242 -0.93 6.69 4.80
CA ASN A 242 -0.91 5.52 5.69
C ASN A 242 -1.51 5.84 7.07
N ILE A 243 -1.21 7.01 7.66
CA ILE A 243 -1.78 7.38 8.96
C ILE A 243 -3.23 7.85 8.85
N PHE A 244 -3.60 8.56 7.77
CA PHE A 244 -4.94 9.13 7.62
C PHE A 244 -6.03 8.07 7.44
N GLN A 245 -5.68 6.92 6.92
CA GLN A 245 -6.63 5.89 6.51
C GLN A 245 -7.08 4.99 7.65
N HIS A 246 -6.36 4.96 8.77
CA HIS A 246 -6.62 4.04 9.87
C HIS A 246 -6.58 4.68 11.25
N ILE A 247 -5.63 5.61 11.50
CA ILE A 247 -5.43 6.20 12.82
C ILE A 247 -6.56 7.19 13.12
N GLY A 248 -7.12 7.07 14.31
CA GLY A 248 -8.27 7.90 14.72
C GLY A 248 -9.63 7.34 14.27
N LEU A 249 -9.67 6.14 13.67
CA LEU A 249 -10.86 5.34 13.45
C LEU A 249 -11.07 4.34 14.60
N PRO A 250 -12.27 3.70 14.72
CA PRO A 250 -12.56 2.75 15.77
C PRO A 250 -11.53 1.62 15.85
N MET A 251 -11.13 1.28 17.08
CA MET A 251 -10.22 0.17 17.39
C MET A 251 -10.99 -0.89 18.19
N TYR A 252 -10.61 -2.16 18.03
CA TYR A 252 -11.34 -3.29 18.55
C TYR A 252 -10.46 -4.20 19.40
N ASP A 253 -11.02 -4.70 20.49
CA ASP A 253 -10.44 -5.81 21.25
C ASP A 253 -10.57 -7.12 20.47
N VAL A 254 -9.55 -7.99 20.56
CA VAL A 254 -9.51 -9.28 19.85
C VAL A 254 -10.73 -10.15 20.12
N LYS A 255 -11.22 -10.15 21.38
CA LYS A 255 -12.34 -10.98 21.83
C LYS A 255 -13.72 -10.34 21.60
N LYS A 256 -13.77 -9.02 21.40
CA LYS A 256 -15.00 -8.23 21.28
C LYS A 256 -15.10 -7.49 19.94
N ARG A 257 -14.41 -7.97 18.93
CA ARG A 257 -14.51 -7.38 17.59
C ARG A 257 -15.88 -7.60 16.97
N PRO A 258 -16.39 -6.63 16.21
CA PRO A 258 -17.63 -6.81 15.47
C PRO A 258 -17.45 -7.80 14.32
N LYS A 259 -18.55 -8.14 13.64
CA LYS A 259 -18.48 -8.92 12.40
C LYS A 259 -17.57 -8.25 11.38
N ARG A 260 -16.89 -9.06 10.56
CA ARG A 260 -15.85 -8.63 9.61
C ARG A 260 -16.29 -7.46 8.72
N LEU A 261 -17.49 -7.53 8.15
CA LEU A 261 -18.02 -6.46 7.30
C LEU A 261 -18.03 -5.11 8.02
N TYR A 262 -18.56 -5.05 9.24
CA TYR A 262 -18.57 -3.81 10.04
C TYR A 262 -17.17 -3.38 10.46
N GLN A 263 -16.34 -4.33 10.91
CA GLN A 263 -14.95 -4.04 11.30
C GLN A 263 -14.20 -3.37 10.16
N LEU A 264 -14.15 -3.98 8.96
CA LEU A 264 -13.39 -3.47 7.85
C LEU A 264 -13.95 -2.14 7.31
N ALA A 265 -15.29 -2.03 7.22
CA ALA A 265 -15.95 -0.80 6.78
C ALA A 265 -15.69 0.39 7.73
N SER A 266 -15.61 0.15 9.05
CA SER A 266 -15.39 1.20 10.05
C SER A 266 -13.91 1.55 10.27
N ALA A 267 -13.00 0.61 9.99
CA ALA A 267 -11.58 0.73 10.29
C ALA A 267 -10.73 1.28 9.12
N ALA A 268 -11.34 1.57 7.99
CA ALA A 268 -10.67 2.15 6.82
C ALA A 268 -11.37 3.44 6.34
N LEU A 269 -10.62 4.30 5.64
CA LEU A 269 -11.09 5.59 5.16
C LEU A 269 -10.58 5.85 3.73
N ASN A 270 -11.47 6.32 2.85
CA ASN A 270 -11.14 6.78 1.51
C ASN A 270 -10.79 8.26 1.49
N LEU A 271 -9.70 8.61 0.83
CA LEU A 271 -9.40 9.98 0.44
C LEU A 271 -10.07 10.30 -0.91
N PRO A 272 -10.24 11.58 -1.28
CA PRO A 272 -10.76 11.96 -2.58
C PRO A 272 -9.81 11.50 -3.70
N ARG A 273 -10.35 11.30 -4.87
CA ARG A 273 -9.54 11.05 -6.06
C ARG A 273 -8.54 12.17 -6.30
N ASN A 274 -7.30 11.77 -6.49
CA ASN A 274 -6.21 12.66 -6.85
C ASN A 274 -5.37 11.95 -7.93
N PRO A 275 -5.41 12.41 -9.20
CA PRO A 275 -4.73 11.71 -10.29
C PRO A 275 -3.25 11.44 -10.02
N LEU A 276 -2.50 12.39 -9.44
CA LEU A 276 -1.10 12.18 -9.12
C LEU A 276 -0.91 11.05 -8.11
N LEU A 277 -1.65 11.06 -7.01
CA LEU A 277 -1.54 10.05 -5.95
C LEU A 277 -2.19 8.72 -6.35
N ASP A 278 -3.35 8.74 -7.03
CA ASP A 278 -4.02 7.53 -7.49
C ASP A 278 -3.15 6.72 -8.48
N TYR A 279 -2.39 7.39 -9.36
CA TYR A 279 -1.52 6.70 -10.31
C TYR A 279 -0.15 6.33 -9.73
N SER A 280 0.38 7.10 -8.77
CA SER A 280 1.67 6.80 -8.12
C SER A 280 1.55 5.81 -6.95
N PHE A 281 0.49 5.88 -6.14
CA PHE A 281 0.30 5.02 -4.97
C PHE A 281 -0.78 3.95 -5.17
N GLY A 282 -1.72 4.19 -6.07
CA GLY A 282 -2.85 3.31 -6.35
C GLY A 282 -4.18 3.82 -5.79
N HIS A 283 -5.25 3.49 -6.51
CA HIS A 283 -6.62 3.72 -6.05
C HIS A 283 -6.89 2.98 -4.75
N SER A 284 -6.39 1.75 -4.64
CA SER A 284 -6.49 0.90 -3.45
C SER A 284 -5.90 1.53 -2.19
N ILE A 285 -4.90 2.40 -2.34
CA ILE A 285 -4.31 3.14 -1.22
C ILE A 285 -4.96 4.52 -1.05
N ILE A 286 -5.39 5.20 -2.10
CA ILE A 286 -5.87 6.58 -2.00
C ILE A 286 -7.39 6.66 -1.92
N SER A 287 -8.06 6.35 -3.02
CA SER A 287 -9.48 6.68 -3.18
C SER A 287 -10.43 5.50 -3.02
N CYS A 288 -9.92 4.29 -2.86
CA CYS A 288 -10.68 3.04 -2.74
C CYS A 288 -10.14 2.14 -1.62
N HIS A 289 -9.70 2.72 -0.50
CA HIS A 289 -9.06 1.97 0.56
C HIS A 289 -10.05 1.09 1.35
N VAL A 290 -11.29 1.57 1.52
CA VAL A 290 -12.39 0.78 2.09
C VAL A 290 -12.68 -0.43 1.21
N GLU A 291 -12.79 -0.24 -0.11
CA GLU A 291 -13.00 -1.30 -1.09
C GLU A 291 -11.86 -2.31 -1.08
N HIS A 292 -10.63 -1.81 -0.99
CA HIS A 292 -9.44 -2.64 -0.92
C HIS A 292 -9.40 -3.50 0.35
N HIS A 293 -9.75 -2.95 1.52
CA HIS A 293 -9.81 -3.73 2.76
C HIS A 293 -10.89 -4.83 2.72
N LEU A 294 -12.01 -4.57 2.05
CA LEU A 294 -13.07 -5.56 1.85
C LEU A 294 -12.68 -6.63 0.81
N PHE A 295 -11.95 -6.23 -0.25
CA PHE A 295 -11.60 -7.08 -1.40
C PHE A 295 -10.10 -6.96 -1.76
N PRO A 296 -9.17 -7.37 -0.90
CA PRO A 296 -7.74 -7.06 -1.05
C PRO A 296 -7.05 -7.77 -2.22
N ARG A 297 -7.67 -8.80 -2.80
CA ARG A 297 -7.14 -9.52 -3.97
C ARG A 297 -7.59 -8.94 -5.32
N LEU A 298 -8.47 -7.95 -5.32
CA LEU A 298 -8.84 -7.24 -6.54
C LEU A 298 -7.73 -6.29 -6.96
N SER A 299 -7.53 -6.16 -8.26
CA SER A 299 -6.57 -5.20 -8.83
C SER A 299 -6.95 -3.77 -8.48
N ASP A 300 -5.98 -2.88 -8.58
CA ASP A 300 -6.16 -1.46 -8.23
C ASP A 300 -7.29 -0.81 -9.04
N ASN A 301 -7.34 -1.08 -10.34
CA ASN A 301 -8.43 -0.62 -11.21
C ASN A 301 -9.78 -1.24 -10.83
N MET A 302 -9.81 -2.49 -10.40
CA MET A 302 -11.06 -3.15 -9.97
C MET A 302 -11.59 -2.57 -8.65
N CYS A 303 -10.74 -2.15 -7.72
CA CYS A 303 -11.18 -1.42 -6.52
C CYS A 303 -11.96 -0.15 -6.91
N LEU A 304 -11.48 0.60 -7.90
CA LEU A 304 -12.19 1.76 -8.43
C LEU A 304 -13.53 1.37 -9.08
N LYS A 305 -13.57 0.27 -9.82
CA LYS A 305 -14.76 -0.18 -10.55
C LYS A 305 -15.87 -0.69 -9.63
N ILE A 306 -15.53 -1.33 -8.51
CA ILE A 306 -16.51 -1.81 -7.52
C ILE A 306 -16.96 -0.73 -6.53
N LYS A 307 -16.25 0.40 -6.42
CA LYS A 307 -16.55 1.47 -5.46
C LYS A 307 -18.02 1.90 -5.44
N PRO A 308 -18.73 2.11 -6.57
CA PRO A 308 -20.14 2.49 -6.56
C PRO A 308 -21.04 1.44 -5.89
N VAL A 309 -20.79 0.17 -6.14
CA VAL A 309 -21.56 -0.95 -5.56
C VAL A 309 -21.30 -1.06 -4.06
N VAL A 310 -20.03 -1.05 -3.65
CA VAL A 310 -19.63 -1.16 -2.23
C VAL A 310 -20.17 0.03 -1.44
N SER A 311 -19.95 1.27 -1.92
CA SER A 311 -20.41 2.47 -1.22
C SER A 311 -21.93 2.52 -1.07
N SER A 312 -22.67 2.16 -2.14
CA SER A 312 -24.14 2.09 -2.09
C SER A 312 -24.63 1.03 -1.12
N TYR A 313 -24.03 -0.17 -1.15
CA TYR A 313 -24.38 -1.26 -0.25
C TYR A 313 -24.18 -0.87 1.22
N LEU A 314 -23.00 -0.34 1.56
CA LEU A 314 -22.69 0.07 2.95
C LEU A 314 -23.64 1.19 3.41
N LYS A 315 -23.82 2.25 2.63
CA LYS A 315 -24.68 3.38 2.98
C LYS A 315 -26.16 2.98 3.10
N ASN A 316 -26.68 2.17 2.18
CA ASN A 316 -28.09 1.72 2.20
C ASN A 316 -28.40 0.80 3.39
N ASN A 317 -27.41 0.10 3.91
CA ASN A 317 -27.54 -0.77 5.08
C ASN A 317 -27.14 -0.09 6.39
N GLY A 318 -26.90 1.22 6.41
CA GLY A 318 -26.50 1.95 7.61
C GLY A 318 -25.12 1.57 8.16
N LEU A 319 -24.26 0.98 7.33
CA LEU A 319 -22.90 0.62 7.70
C LEU A 319 -21.94 1.81 7.49
N PRO A 320 -20.86 1.89 8.26
CA PRO A 320 -19.85 2.94 8.09
C PRO A 320 -19.26 2.94 6.67
N TYR A 321 -19.10 4.12 6.11
CA TYR A 321 -18.35 4.36 4.88
C TYR A 321 -17.63 5.67 5.03
N ASN A 322 -16.35 5.61 5.44
CA ASN A 322 -15.58 6.78 5.83
C ASN A 322 -14.92 7.43 4.61
N GLU A 323 -15.18 8.72 4.45
CA GLU A 323 -14.54 9.55 3.43
C GLU A 323 -14.12 10.87 4.05
N ALA A 324 -12.90 11.35 3.76
CA ALA A 324 -12.42 12.64 4.24
C ALA A 324 -11.44 13.27 3.25
N THR A 325 -11.30 14.58 3.26
CA THR A 325 -10.32 15.26 2.40
C THR A 325 -8.90 15.14 2.94
N TYR A 326 -7.90 15.14 2.06
CA TYR A 326 -6.48 15.07 2.45
C TYR A 326 -6.11 16.22 3.40
N LEU A 327 -6.47 17.46 3.04
CA LEU A 327 -6.19 18.63 3.88
C LEU A 327 -6.98 18.61 5.18
N GLY A 328 -8.22 18.07 5.16
CA GLY A 328 -9.03 17.87 6.37
C GLY A 328 -8.34 16.93 7.35
N GLN A 329 -7.85 15.78 6.87
CA GLN A 329 -7.10 14.82 7.69
C GLN A 329 -5.77 15.42 8.17
N LEU A 330 -5.01 16.08 7.29
CA LEU A 330 -3.76 16.75 7.69
C LEU A 330 -4.03 17.77 8.80
N SER A 331 -5.08 18.60 8.67
CA SER A 331 -5.47 19.58 9.71
C SER A 331 -5.87 18.89 11.02
N LYS A 332 -6.64 17.80 10.96
CA LYS A 332 -7.01 16.99 12.12
C LYS A 332 -5.77 16.43 12.81
N PHE A 333 -4.90 15.74 12.08
CA PHE A 333 -3.68 15.16 12.64
C PHE A 333 -2.74 16.21 13.20
N TYR A 334 -2.63 17.37 12.57
CA TYR A 334 -1.81 18.46 13.09
C TYR A 334 -2.33 19.04 14.40
N LYS A 335 -3.65 19.18 14.54
CA LYS A 335 -4.31 19.73 15.75
C LYS A 335 -4.38 18.71 16.90
N GLU A 336 -4.73 17.47 16.56
CA GLU A 336 -4.99 16.38 17.51
C GLU A 336 -3.77 15.43 17.63
N TYR A 337 -2.58 15.91 17.27
CA TYR A 337 -1.37 15.08 17.19
C TYR A 337 -1.08 14.33 18.49
N ASP A 338 -1.14 15.04 19.62
CA ASP A 338 -0.83 14.45 20.91
C ASP A 338 -1.82 13.35 21.31
N GLU A 339 -3.09 13.49 20.94
CA GLU A 339 -4.12 12.47 21.20
C GLU A 339 -3.98 11.27 20.27
N LEU A 340 -3.75 11.52 19.00
CA LEU A 340 -3.70 10.46 17.97
C LEU A 340 -2.38 9.68 17.95
N MET A 341 -1.27 10.35 18.26
CA MET A 341 0.08 9.81 18.01
C MET A 341 0.90 9.62 19.29
N VAL A 342 0.71 10.44 20.32
CA VAL A 342 1.54 10.46 21.53
C VAL A 342 0.84 9.80 22.71
N LYS A 343 -0.40 10.19 23.01
CA LYS A 343 -1.16 9.68 24.16
C LYS A 343 -1.76 8.29 23.94
N ALA A 344 -1.82 7.83 22.70
CA ALA A 344 -2.19 6.45 22.43
C ALA A 344 -1.18 5.51 23.08
N PRO A 345 -1.61 4.56 23.94
CA PRO A 345 -0.69 3.65 24.59
C PRO A 345 0.05 2.82 23.54
N PRO A 346 1.34 2.51 23.76
CA PRO A 346 2.08 1.58 22.92
C PRO A 346 1.37 0.23 22.84
N ILE A 347 1.53 -0.49 21.74
CA ILE A 347 0.96 -1.85 21.57
C ILE A 347 1.25 -2.74 22.77
N THR A 348 2.49 -2.68 23.30
CA THR A 348 2.91 -3.46 24.46
C THR A 348 2.10 -3.18 25.74
N GLU A 349 1.60 -1.97 25.90
CA GLU A 349 0.72 -1.61 27.04
C GLU A 349 -0.73 -2.01 26.78
N LEU A 350 -1.19 -1.94 25.53
CA LEU A 350 -2.55 -2.36 25.16
C LEU A 350 -2.73 -3.87 25.25
N VAL A 351 -1.71 -4.66 24.93
CA VAL A 351 -1.73 -6.12 25.07
C VAL A 351 -1.82 -6.54 26.53
N GLY A 352 -1.28 -5.74 27.46
CA GLY A 352 -1.37 -5.99 28.92
C GLY A 352 -2.75 -5.69 29.53
N ILE A 353 -3.66 -5.03 28.81
CA ILE A 353 -5.04 -4.71 29.24
C ILE A 353 -6.02 -5.83 28.86
N GLN A 354 -5.53 -6.87 28.19
CA GLN A 354 -6.32 -8.06 27.86
C GLN A 354 -6.40 -8.99 29.09
#